data_b9a4616e6cf5e2b4dbb615cda892b81d
#
_entry.id   b9a4616e6cf5e2b4dbb615cda892b81d
#
_cell.length_a   1.000
_cell.length_b   1.000
_cell.length_c   1.000
_cell.angle_alpha   90.00
_cell.angle_beta   90.00
_cell.angle_gamma   90.00
#
_symmetry.space_group_name_H-M   'P 1'
#
loop_
_entity.id
_entity.type
_entity.pdbx_description
1 polymer ?
#
loop_
_entity_poly.entity_id
_entity_poly.type
_entity_poly.pdbx_seq_one_letter_code
_entity_poly.pdbx_strand_id
1 'polypeptide(L)'
;NREHLRTILGLTHEALAPPRAFTVEGALEVEDLGKGIVMHEVSWPAFSGVRGYGWMLSPAAAPVANVLCIPDANGSPDPELFSRALRLARSGCRVLIPELIARTENEYKMSEREWVQRPAFLLGRTLIGYEILQLQAAIQCLYHEVGEERPPLGVLGKGEGGLLAFYLGAVDTRIEATLVQGYFGPRENLWEEPAERNLFGLLREFGDAEIASLIAPRALVIEPDNYPAYGFRTPPGGPIAKENKRTTQNGKPGFLPLPSRAATDAEFARLEEILGTLAPKPALVLATGDEAFLPFTRALGIETLSEKSAPLQFPDRKIPVPALQELVRHNQEVLAGSAAVRKEYLKNLKTDT
;
A
#
# COMPACT_ATOMS: atom_id res chain seq x y z
N ASN A 1 -2.64 18.91 -8.25
CA ASN A 1 -1.76 18.23 -7.27
C ASN A 1 -1.89 16.69 -7.36
N ARG A 2 -3.12 16.10 -7.38
CA ARG A 2 -3.30 14.63 -7.44
C ARG A 2 -2.66 14.02 -8.69
N GLU A 3 -2.81 14.62 -9.87
CA GLU A 3 -2.21 14.13 -11.10
C GLU A 3 -0.68 14.22 -11.07
N HIS A 4 -0.15 15.26 -10.43
CA HIS A 4 1.28 15.41 -10.21
C HIS A 4 1.83 14.29 -9.28
N LEU A 5 1.12 13.99 -8.18
CA LEU A 5 1.47 12.86 -7.31
C LEU A 5 1.43 11.53 -8.08
N ARG A 6 0.42 11.30 -8.94
CA ARG A 6 0.35 10.12 -9.81
C ARG A 6 1.58 9.98 -10.70
N THR A 7 2.08 11.11 -11.24
CA THR A 7 3.29 11.11 -12.08
C THR A 7 4.53 10.75 -11.25
N ILE A 8 4.69 11.32 -10.06
CA ILE A 8 5.82 11.00 -9.14
C ILE A 8 5.82 9.53 -8.74
N LEU A 9 4.64 8.96 -8.48
CA LEU A 9 4.47 7.54 -8.17
C LEU A 9 4.71 6.62 -9.38
N GLY A 10 4.77 7.16 -10.59
CA GLY A 10 4.96 6.37 -11.83
C GLY A 10 3.68 5.70 -12.34
N LEU A 11 2.49 6.16 -11.90
CA LEU A 11 1.20 5.55 -12.27
C LEU A 11 0.74 5.87 -13.70
N THR A 12 1.36 6.83 -14.36
CA THR A 12 0.93 7.34 -15.66
C THR A 12 1.47 6.53 -16.84
N HIS A 13 2.35 5.56 -16.57
CA HIS A 13 3.04 4.80 -17.62
C HIS A 13 2.35 3.48 -17.99
N GLU A 14 1.44 3.00 -17.14
CA GLU A 14 0.77 1.73 -17.32
C GLU A 14 -0.74 1.93 -17.38
N ALA A 15 -1.37 1.26 -18.34
CA ALA A 15 -2.83 1.17 -18.40
C ALA A 15 -3.30 -0.02 -17.57
N LEU A 16 -4.30 0.19 -16.73
CA LEU A 16 -4.93 -0.90 -16.01
C LEU A 16 -5.57 -1.89 -16.99
N ALA A 17 -5.47 -3.17 -16.69
CA ALA A 17 -6.16 -4.20 -17.44
C ALA A 17 -7.69 -3.99 -17.36
N PRO A 18 -8.46 -4.41 -18.38
CA PRO A 18 -9.91 -4.39 -18.28
C PRO A 18 -10.39 -5.17 -17.05
N PRO A 19 -11.33 -4.62 -16.27
CA PRO A 19 -11.81 -5.28 -15.07
C PRO A 19 -12.52 -6.59 -15.40
N ARG A 20 -12.32 -7.59 -14.56
CA ARG A 20 -12.96 -8.91 -14.63
C ARG A 20 -13.28 -9.34 -13.20
N ALA A 21 -14.10 -10.39 -13.06
CA ALA A 21 -14.26 -11.06 -11.77
C ALA A 21 -12.91 -11.60 -11.27
N PHE A 22 -12.77 -11.63 -9.95
CA PHE A 22 -11.60 -12.28 -9.34
C PHE A 22 -11.53 -13.75 -9.75
N THR A 23 -10.33 -14.22 -10.03
CA THR A 23 -10.10 -15.65 -10.19
C THR A 23 -9.93 -16.26 -8.79
N VAL A 24 -10.77 -17.23 -8.46
CA VAL A 24 -10.62 -18.01 -7.22
C VAL A 24 -9.60 -19.10 -7.50
N GLU A 25 -8.46 -19.05 -6.82
CA GLU A 25 -7.36 -20.03 -6.95
C GLU A 25 -7.59 -21.21 -6.00
N GLY A 26 -8.16 -20.96 -4.83
CA GLY A 26 -8.45 -22.00 -3.83
C GLY A 26 -9.34 -21.49 -2.69
N ALA A 27 -10.10 -22.39 -2.09
CA ALA A 27 -10.79 -22.13 -0.84
C ALA A 27 -9.89 -22.51 0.34
N LEU A 28 -9.91 -21.66 1.38
CA LEU A 28 -9.19 -21.91 2.62
C LEU A 28 -10.20 -22.26 3.71
N GLU A 29 -10.02 -23.43 4.30
CA GLU A 29 -10.70 -23.81 5.51
C GLU A 29 -9.95 -23.21 6.70
N VAL A 30 -10.50 -22.18 7.30
CA VAL A 30 -9.98 -21.55 8.52
C VAL A 30 -11.02 -21.73 9.60
N GLU A 31 -10.63 -22.39 10.69
CA GLU A 31 -11.50 -22.53 11.86
C GLU A 31 -11.81 -21.14 12.44
N ASP A 32 -13.01 -21.00 12.99
CA ASP A 32 -13.44 -19.78 13.69
C ASP A 32 -13.53 -18.46 12.89
N LEU A 33 -13.59 -18.51 11.54
CA LEU A 33 -13.87 -17.29 10.75
C LEU A 33 -15.17 -16.58 11.16
N GLY A 34 -16.16 -17.37 11.55
CA GLY A 34 -17.51 -16.91 11.86
C GLY A 34 -18.57 -17.49 10.90
N LYS A 35 -19.84 -17.51 11.33
CA LYS A 35 -20.92 -18.05 10.50
C LYS A 35 -21.05 -17.29 9.18
N GLY A 36 -21.02 -18.03 8.08
CA GLY A 36 -21.28 -17.50 6.75
C GLY A 36 -20.14 -16.66 6.16
N ILE A 37 -18.95 -16.71 6.74
CA ILE A 37 -17.75 -16.11 6.14
C ILE A 37 -16.95 -17.20 5.45
N VAL A 38 -16.55 -16.93 4.22
CA VAL A 38 -15.62 -17.78 3.46
C VAL A 38 -14.36 -17.01 3.12
N MET A 39 -13.23 -17.71 3.08
CA MET A 39 -11.94 -17.15 2.70
C MET A 39 -11.40 -17.88 1.47
N HIS A 40 -11.02 -17.13 0.45
CA HIS A 40 -10.48 -17.67 -0.78
C HIS A 40 -9.12 -17.01 -1.10
N GLU A 41 -8.21 -17.80 -1.65
CA GLU A 41 -7.08 -17.28 -2.41
C GLU A 41 -7.59 -16.75 -3.75
N VAL A 42 -7.24 -15.51 -4.07
CA VAL A 42 -7.74 -14.84 -5.28
C VAL A 42 -6.60 -14.19 -6.05
N SER A 43 -6.84 -14.01 -7.36
CA SER A 43 -5.99 -13.20 -8.21
C SER A 43 -6.83 -12.36 -9.17
N TRP A 44 -6.24 -11.29 -9.69
CA TRP A 44 -6.88 -10.38 -10.64
C TRP A 44 -5.88 -9.80 -11.64
N PRO A 45 -6.30 -9.52 -12.88
CA PRO A 45 -5.44 -8.85 -13.84
C PRO A 45 -5.21 -7.39 -13.40
N ALA A 46 -3.96 -6.93 -13.44
CA ALA A 46 -3.63 -5.56 -13.03
C ALA A 46 -3.20 -4.68 -14.21
N PHE A 47 -2.07 -4.96 -14.84
CA PHE A 47 -1.56 -4.23 -16.01
C PHE A 47 -0.55 -5.09 -16.76
N SER A 48 -0.44 -4.92 -18.08
CA SER A 48 0.65 -5.47 -18.92
C SER A 48 1.08 -6.91 -18.56
N GLY A 49 0.13 -7.82 -18.33
CA GLY A 49 0.41 -9.21 -17.95
C GLY A 49 0.85 -9.43 -16.50
N VAL A 50 0.91 -8.37 -15.70
CA VAL A 50 1.07 -8.44 -14.24
C VAL A 50 -0.29 -8.64 -13.60
N ARG A 51 -0.33 -9.52 -12.60
CA ARG A 51 -1.52 -9.81 -11.80
C ARG A 51 -1.34 -9.30 -10.37
N GLY A 52 -2.45 -9.04 -9.69
CA GLY A 52 -2.49 -8.94 -8.24
C GLY A 52 -2.91 -10.28 -7.63
N TYR A 53 -2.49 -10.52 -6.42
CA TYR A 53 -2.76 -11.73 -5.64
C TYR A 53 -3.16 -11.36 -4.23
N GLY A 54 -3.94 -12.21 -3.57
CA GLY A 54 -4.36 -11.95 -2.20
C GLY A 54 -5.37 -12.96 -1.68
N TRP A 55 -6.03 -12.58 -0.61
CA TRP A 55 -7.07 -13.35 0.05
C TRP A 55 -8.34 -12.50 0.17
N MET A 56 -9.46 -13.12 -0.16
CA MET A 56 -10.78 -12.50 -0.08
C MET A 56 -11.61 -13.16 1.02
N LEU A 57 -12.00 -12.35 2.01
CA LEU A 57 -13.01 -12.74 2.97
C LEU A 57 -14.36 -12.19 2.49
N SER A 58 -15.32 -13.06 2.28
CA SER A 58 -16.65 -12.70 1.77
C SER A 58 -17.73 -13.13 2.74
N PRO A 59 -18.67 -12.22 3.10
CA PRO A 59 -19.87 -12.60 3.82
C PRO A 59 -20.84 -13.38 2.90
N ALA A 60 -21.74 -14.19 3.49
CA ALA A 60 -22.76 -14.90 2.72
C ALA A 60 -23.81 -13.98 2.08
N ALA A 61 -24.05 -12.82 2.68
CA ALA A 61 -24.95 -11.79 2.13
C ALA A 61 -24.20 -10.78 1.26
N ALA A 62 -24.94 -9.91 0.55
CA ALA A 62 -24.35 -8.78 -0.15
C ALA A 62 -23.54 -7.91 0.82
N PRO A 63 -22.33 -7.51 0.45
CA PRO A 63 -21.45 -6.77 1.35
C PRO A 63 -21.99 -5.37 1.63
N VAL A 64 -21.93 -4.94 2.89
CA VAL A 64 -22.27 -3.57 3.31
C VAL A 64 -21.20 -2.56 2.94
N ALA A 65 -19.94 -2.99 2.85
CA ALA A 65 -18.80 -2.22 2.38
C ALA A 65 -17.74 -3.15 1.78
N ASN A 66 -16.88 -2.60 0.94
CA ASN A 66 -15.64 -3.26 0.49
C ASN A 66 -14.45 -2.63 1.21
N VAL A 67 -13.51 -3.45 1.68
CA VAL A 67 -12.32 -2.94 2.39
C VAL A 67 -11.07 -3.66 1.89
N LEU A 68 -10.05 -2.87 1.53
CA LEU A 68 -8.70 -3.37 1.32
C LEU A 68 -7.93 -3.28 2.63
N CYS A 69 -7.49 -4.42 3.16
CA CYS A 69 -6.65 -4.52 4.35
C CYS A 69 -5.22 -4.85 3.92
N ILE A 70 -4.36 -3.84 3.81
CA ILE A 70 -3.03 -3.96 3.21
C ILE A 70 -2.01 -4.29 4.31
N PRO A 71 -1.37 -5.48 4.27
CA PRO A 71 -0.39 -5.89 5.27
C PRO A 71 0.93 -5.14 5.14
N ASP A 72 1.79 -5.27 6.15
CA ASP A 72 3.19 -4.93 5.98
C ASP A 72 3.89 -5.95 5.05
N ALA A 73 4.99 -5.54 4.42
CA ALA A 73 5.71 -6.36 3.44
C ALA A 73 6.62 -7.44 4.09
N ASN A 74 6.11 -8.13 5.11
CA ASN A 74 6.84 -9.18 5.84
C ASN A 74 6.51 -10.61 5.37
N GLY A 75 5.81 -10.75 4.25
CA GLY A 75 5.46 -12.03 3.64
C GLY A 75 4.11 -12.59 4.09
N SER A 76 3.68 -12.35 5.33
CA SER A 76 2.35 -12.74 5.83
C SER A 76 1.73 -11.60 6.63
N PRO A 77 0.41 -11.43 6.57
CA PRO A 77 -0.30 -10.48 7.43
C PRO A 77 -0.08 -10.80 8.91
N ASP A 78 0.16 -9.76 9.70
CA ASP A 78 0.28 -9.92 11.14
C ASP A 78 -1.09 -10.22 11.80
N PRO A 79 -1.10 -10.84 13.00
CA PRO A 79 -2.34 -11.24 13.66
C PRO A 79 -3.28 -10.07 13.99
N GLU A 80 -2.77 -8.87 14.21
CA GLU A 80 -3.58 -7.68 14.48
C GLU A 80 -4.34 -7.24 13.24
N LEU A 81 -3.66 -7.11 12.09
CA LEU A 81 -4.30 -6.78 10.82
C LEU A 81 -5.35 -7.83 10.46
N PHE A 82 -5.02 -9.12 10.62
CA PHE A 82 -5.97 -10.20 10.34
C PHE A 82 -7.19 -10.14 11.28
N SER A 83 -7.00 -9.84 12.57
CA SER A 83 -8.10 -9.63 13.50
C SER A 83 -9.02 -8.49 13.06
N ARG A 84 -8.48 -7.38 12.56
CA ARG A 84 -9.27 -6.27 12.00
C ARG A 84 -10.02 -6.68 10.74
N ALA A 85 -9.37 -7.41 9.83
CA ALA A 85 -10.00 -7.95 8.62
C ALA A 85 -11.20 -8.88 8.97
N LEU A 86 -11.02 -9.75 9.95
CA LEU A 86 -12.10 -10.64 10.44
C LEU A 86 -13.25 -9.86 11.08
N ARG A 87 -12.95 -8.84 11.90
CA ARG A 87 -13.99 -7.99 12.49
C ARG A 87 -14.83 -7.30 11.41
N LEU A 88 -14.18 -6.80 10.34
CA LEU A 88 -14.89 -6.21 9.19
C LEU A 88 -15.75 -7.25 8.46
N ALA A 89 -15.19 -8.43 8.18
CA ALA A 89 -15.94 -9.49 7.49
C ALA A 89 -17.14 -9.96 8.32
N ARG A 90 -16.97 -10.13 9.63
CA ARG A 90 -18.07 -10.47 10.57
C ARG A 90 -19.10 -9.36 10.70
N SER A 91 -18.74 -8.12 10.36
CA SER A 91 -19.66 -6.98 10.30
C SER A 91 -20.31 -6.81 8.92
N GLY A 92 -20.16 -7.80 8.03
CA GLY A 92 -20.81 -7.83 6.72
C GLY A 92 -19.98 -7.20 5.59
N CYS A 93 -18.71 -6.87 5.81
CA CYS A 93 -17.84 -6.35 4.75
C CYS A 93 -17.25 -7.47 3.89
N ARG A 94 -17.04 -7.19 2.62
CA ARG A 94 -16.11 -7.95 1.80
C ARG A 94 -14.71 -7.37 2.01
N VAL A 95 -13.75 -8.19 2.39
CA VAL A 95 -12.38 -7.75 2.71
C VAL A 95 -11.38 -8.42 1.79
N LEU A 96 -10.59 -7.62 1.08
CA LEU A 96 -9.44 -8.09 0.31
C LEU A 96 -8.15 -7.80 1.09
N ILE A 97 -7.37 -8.83 1.33
CA ILE A 97 -6.02 -8.74 1.89
C ILE A 97 -5.04 -9.00 0.73
N PRO A 98 -4.44 -7.96 0.13
CA PRO A 98 -3.51 -8.15 -0.98
C PRO A 98 -2.18 -8.70 -0.49
N GLU A 99 -1.52 -9.47 -1.34
CA GLU A 99 -0.14 -9.89 -1.15
C GLU A 99 0.81 -8.84 -1.72
N LEU A 100 1.82 -8.45 -0.96
CA LEU A 100 2.86 -7.52 -1.37
C LEU A 100 4.14 -8.26 -1.68
N ILE A 101 5.02 -7.65 -2.48
CA ILE A 101 6.39 -8.15 -2.63
C ILE A 101 7.08 -8.05 -1.27
N ALA A 102 7.56 -9.19 -0.78
CA ALA A 102 8.13 -9.29 0.55
C ALA A 102 9.51 -8.60 0.66
N ARG A 103 9.91 -8.26 1.90
CA ARG A 103 11.27 -7.80 2.20
C ARG A 103 12.29 -8.94 2.31
N THR A 104 11.96 -10.11 1.82
CA THR A 104 12.86 -11.28 1.80
C THR A 104 14.15 -10.93 1.07
N GLU A 105 15.27 -11.30 1.66
CA GLU A 105 16.59 -11.07 1.05
C GLU A 105 16.89 -12.19 0.03
N ASN A 106 17.24 -11.80 -1.19
CA ASN A 106 17.63 -12.73 -2.25
C ASN A 106 19.14 -13.12 -2.15
N GLU A 107 19.59 -13.98 -3.06
CA GLU A 107 20.99 -14.45 -3.13
C GLU A 107 22.01 -13.31 -3.31
N TYR A 108 21.60 -12.17 -3.87
CA TYR A 108 22.43 -10.98 -4.07
C TYR A 108 22.46 -10.04 -2.87
N LYS A 109 21.92 -10.46 -1.73
CA LYS A 109 21.84 -9.63 -0.52
C LYS A 109 21.05 -8.32 -0.73
N MET A 110 20.03 -8.41 -1.53
CA MET A 110 19.03 -7.36 -1.76
C MET A 110 17.66 -7.87 -1.33
N SER A 111 16.80 -6.97 -0.85
CA SER A 111 15.39 -7.33 -0.71
C SER A 111 14.75 -7.57 -2.08
N GLU A 112 13.76 -8.43 -2.16
CA GLU A 112 12.97 -8.62 -3.39
C GLU A 112 12.32 -7.32 -3.84
N ARG A 113 11.93 -6.48 -2.90
CA ARG A 113 11.41 -5.12 -3.15
C ARG A 113 12.44 -4.25 -3.89
N GLU A 114 13.67 -4.20 -3.38
CA GLU A 114 14.75 -3.46 -4.02
C GLU A 114 15.12 -4.06 -5.39
N TRP A 115 15.06 -5.37 -5.54
CA TRP A 115 15.31 -6.07 -6.81
C TRP A 115 14.32 -5.62 -7.91
N VAL A 116 13.06 -5.38 -7.58
CA VAL A 116 12.06 -4.82 -8.51
C VAL A 116 12.26 -3.33 -8.70
N GLN A 117 12.52 -2.58 -7.61
CA GLN A 117 12.62 -1.12 -7.64
C GLN A 117 13.75 -0.61 -8.53
N ARG A 118 14.93 -1.21 -8.48
CA ARG A 118 16.11 -0.72 -9.23
C ARG A 118 15.88 -0.60 -10.74
N PRO A 119 15.44 -1.66 -11.44
CA PRO A 119 15.14 -1.53 -12.87
C PRO A 119 13.91 -0.65 -13.12
N ALA A 120 12.86 -0.71 -12.28
CA ALA A 120 11.68 0.13 -12.41
C ALA A 120 12.05 1.63 -12.38
N PHE A 121 12.90 2.02 -11.44
CA PHE A 121 13.36 3.41 -11.32
C PHE A 121 14.06 3.92 -12.59
N LEU A 122 14.92 3.12 -13.21
CA LEU A 122 15.59 3.46 -14.47
C LEU A 122 14.60 3.65 -15.63
N LEU A 123 13.41 3.13 -15.49
CA LEU A 123 12.33 3.18 -16.49
C LEU A 123 11.28 4.25 -16.16
N GLY A 124 11.50 5.07 -15.12
CA GLY A 124 10.56 6.08 -14.66
C GLY A 124 9.36 5.50 -13.90
N ARG A 125 9.50 4.33 -13.32
CA ARG A 125 8.48 3.61 -12.56
C ARG A 125 8.96 3.35 -11.14
N THR A 126 8.06 2.93 -10.27
CA THR A 126 8.41 2.58 -8.89
C THR A 126 7.69 1.31 -8.45
N LEU A 127 8.26 0.57 -7.50
CA LEU A 127 7.55 -0.58 -6.91
C LEU A 127 6.27 -0.13 -6.22
N ILE A 128 6.30 0.98 -5.49
CA ILE A 128 5.09 1.58 -4.88
C ILE A 128 4.03 1.83 -5.95
N GLY A 129 4.42 2.39 -7.09
CA GLY A 129 3.51 2.60 -8.22
C GLY A 129 2.91 1.32 -8.74
N TYR A 130 3.69 0.26 -8.90
CA TYR A 130 3.18 -1.04 -9.34
C TYR A 130 2.17 -1.63 -8.35
N GLU A 131 2.49 -1.61 -7.05
CA GLU A 131 1.58 -2.09 -6.01
C GLU A 131 0.28 -1.26 -5.96
N ILE A 132 0.35 0.07 -6.12
CA ILE A 132 -0.85 0.93 -6.22
C ILE A 132 -1.68 0.58 -7.47
N LEU A 133 -1.05 0.33 -8.62
CA LEU A 133 -1.78 -0.10 -9.83
C LEU A 133 -2.47 -1.45 -9.63
N GLN A 134 -1.83 -2.41 -8.95
CA GLN A 134 -2.46 -3.67 -8.59
C GLN A 134 -3.69 -3.46 -7.68
N LEU A 135 -3.59 -2.56 -6.69
CA LEU A 135 -4.71 -2.22 -5.80
C LEU A 135 -5.83 -1.48 -6.53
N GLN A 136 -5.51 -0.54 -7.44
CA GLN A 136 -6.50 0.14 -8.26
C GLN A 136 -7.24 -0.82 -9.19
N ALA A 137 -6.53 -1.81 -9.74
CA ALA A 137 -7.13 -2.87 -10.53
C ALA A 137 -8.06 -3.75 -9.68
N ALA A 138 -7.67 -4.09 -8.43
CA ALA A 138 -8.54 -4.80 -7.51
C ALA A 138 -9.85 -4.03 -7.23
N ILE A 139 -9.76 -2.72 -7.03
CA ILE A 139 -10.95 -1.86 -6.87
C ILE A 139 -11.85 -1.90 -8.10
N GLN A 140 -11.27 -1.89 -9.31
CA GLN A 140 -12.06 -2.04 -10.53
C GLN A 140 -12.76 -3.39 -10.61
N CYS A 141 -12.08 -4.48 -10.20
CA CYS A 141 -12.67 -5.81 -10.17
C CYS A 141 -13.80 -5.91 -9.14
N LEU A 142 -13.64 -5.35 -7.93
CA LEU A 142 -14.69 -5.26 -6.92
C LEU A 142 -15.95 -4.57 -7.47
N TYR A 143 -15.77 -3.44 -8.18
CA TYR A 143 -16.89 -2.71 -8.77
C TYR A 143 -17.50 -3.41 -9.98
N HIS A 144 -16.70 -4.16 -10.72
CA HIS A 144 -17.21 -4.96 -11.84
C HIS A 144 -18.18 -6.06 -11.38
N GLU A 145 -17.92 -6.66 -10.22
CA GLU A 145 -18.75 -7.73 -9.65
C GLU A 145 -20.09 -7.26 -9.09
N VAL A 146 -20.16 -6.02 -8.55
CA VAL A 146 -21.36 -5.50 -7.90
C VAL A 146 -22.26 -4.64 -8.81
N GLY A 147 -21.79 -4.29 -10.01
CA GLY A 147 -22.56 -3.49 -10.96
C GLY A 147 -22.79 -2.04 -10.52
N GLU A 148 -24.05 -1.58 -10.57
CA GLU A 148 -24.40 -0.17 -10.28
C GLU A 148 -24.46 0.15 -8.78
N GLU A 149 -24.90 -0.79 -7.96
CA GLU A 149 -24.93 -0.64 -6.50
C GLU A 149 -23.54 -0.87 -5.92
N ARG A 150 -22.81 0.21 -5.73
CA ARG A 150 -21.44 0.18 -5.23
C ARG A 150 -21.41 0.39 -3.73
N PRO A 151 -21.12 -0.65 -2.94
CA PRO A 151 -20.89 -0.47 -1.51
C PRO A 151 -19.74 0.50 -1.25
N PRO A 152 -19.77 1.26 -0.14
CA PRO A 152 -18.66 2.09 0.28
C PRO A 152 -17.33 1.35 0.23
N LEU A 153 -16.24 2.07 -0.10
CA LEU A 153 -14.91 1.53 -0.22
C LEU A 153 -13.98 2.14 0.82
N GLY A 154 -13.39 1.28 1.64
CA GLY A 154 -12.34 1.65 2.58
C GLY A 154 -10.99 1.05 2.23
N VAL A 155 -9.92 1.70 2.66
CA VAL A 155 -8.58 1.14 2.65
C VAL A 155 -7.94 1.34 4.02
N LEU A 156 -7.36 0.28 4.55
CA LEU A 156 -6.53 0.36 5.75
C LEU A 156 -5.22 -0.38 5.51
N GLY A 157 -4.16 0.06 6.14
CA GLY A 157 -2.88 -0.61 6.02
C GLY A 157 -1.94 -0.33 7.17
N LYS A 158 -0.99 -1.25 7.37
CA LYS A 158 0.02 -1.21 8.43
C LYS A 158 1.42 -1.23 7.83
N GLY A 159 2.33 -0.41 8.34
CA GLY A 159 3.71 -0.35 7.88
C GLY A 159 3.82 0.02 6.40
N GLU A 160 4.32 -0.89 5.55
CA GLU A 160 4.32 -0.72 4.09
C GLU A 160 2.90 -0.64 3.52
N GLY A 161 1.99 -1.46 4.06
CA GLY A 161 0.57 -1.35 3.74
C GLY A 161 -0.03 -0.01 4.16
N GLY A 162 0.44 0.59 5.25
CA GLY A 162 0.07 1.94 5.68
C GLY A 162 0.50 3.00 4.67
N LEU A 163 1.74 2.90 4.16
CA LEU A 163 2.23 3.73 3.06
C LEU A 163 1.35 3.60 1.81
N LEU A 164 1.05 2.36 1.41
CA LEU A 164 0.23 2.10 0.22
C LEU A 164 -1.21 2.58 0.39
N ALA A 165 -1.82 2.37 1.56
CA ALA A 165 -3.15 2.88 1.89
C ALA A 165 -3.20 4.40 1.80
N PHE A 166 -2.17 5.07 2.29
CA PHE A 166 -2.04 6.52 2.28
C PHE A 166 -1.96 7.09 0.86
N TYR A 167 -1.03 6.59 0.04
CA TYR A 167 -0.92 7.05 -1.34
C TYR A 167 -2.13 6.68 -2.19
N LEU A 168 -2.65 5.46 -2.02
CA LEU A 168 -3.85 5.02 -2.72
C LEU A 168 -5.05 5.89 -2.37
N GLY A 169 -5.26 6.20 -1.08
CA GLY A 169 -6.29 7.12 -0.62
C GLY A 169 -6.17 8.53 -1.23
N ALA A 170 -4.93 9.01 -1.41
CA ALA A 170 -4.67 10.32 -2.01
C ALA A 170 -4.95 10.35 -3.54
N VAL A 171 -4.62 9.27 -4.28
CA VAL A 171 -4.72 9.26 -5.75
C VAL A 171 -6.02 8.67 -6.28
N ASP A 172 -6.75 7.89 -5.49
CA ASP A 172 -8.00 7.24 -5.89
C ASP A 172 -9.20 7.82 -5.12
N THR A 173 -10.02 8.58 -5.82
CA THR A 173 -11.17 9.28 -5.22
C THR A 173 -12.36 8.38 -4.92
N ARG A 174 -12.34 7.12 -5.34
CA ARG A 174 -13.39 6.14 -5.04
C ARG A 174 -13.35 5.67 -3.58
N ILE A 175 -12.22 5.86 -2.90
CA ILE A 175 -12.01 5.46 -1.50
C ILE A 175 -12.65 6.50 -0.59
N GLU A 176 -13.58 6.10 0.27
CA GLU A 176 -14.32 6.96 1.17
C GLU A 176 -13.65 7.09 2.54
N ALA A 177 -12.97 6.04 2.99
CA ALA A 177 -12.23 6.05 4.26
C ALA A 177 -10.83 5.45 4.09
N THR A 178 -9.84 6.12 4.67
CA THR A 178 -8.44 5.68 4.67
C THR A 178 -7.94 5.61 6.11
N LEU A 179 -7.35 4.47 6.52
CA LEU A 179 -6.67 4.30 7.80
C LEU A 179 -5.21 3.94 7.55
N VAL A 180 -4.31 4.74 8.11
CA VAL A 180 -2.86 4.65 7.95
C VAL A 180 -2.22 4.33 9.29
N GLN A 181 -1.74 3.10 9.46
CA GLN A 181 -1.07 2.65 10.68
C GLN A 181 0.44 2.57 10.47
N GLY A 182 1.20 3.25 11.34
CA GLY A 182 2.66 3.11 11.40
C GLY A 182 3.44 3.70 10.23
N TYR A 183 2.91 4.70 9.52
CA TYR A 183 3.63 5.32 8.40
C TYR A 183 3.68 6.86 8.46
N PHE A 184 2.58 7.55 8.75
CA PHE A 184 2.45 8.99 8.62
C PHE A 184 3.40 9.77 9.53
N GLY A 185 4.12 10.76 8.96
CA GLY A 185 5.05 11.62 9.70
C GLY A 185 5.93 12.46 8.78
N PRO A 186 6.86 13.23 9.33
CA PRO A 186 7.79 14.04 8.55
C PRO A 186 8.70 13.17 7.67
N ARG A 187 9.02 13.65 6.45
CA ARG A 187 9.77 12.89 5.43
C ARG A 187 11.15 13.46 5.12
N GLU A 188 11.67 14.39 5.91
CA GLU A 188 12.98 15.00 5.68
C GLU A 188 14.10 13.98 5.65
N ASN A 189 13.96 12.87 6.37
CA ASN A 189 14.92 11.77 6.41
C ASN A 189 14.59 10.61 5.45
N LEU A 190 13.75 10.82 4.44
CA LEU A 190 13.39 9.80 3.46
C LEU A 190 14.63 9.15 2.80
N TRP A 191 15.72 9.86 2.68
CA TRP A 191 16.99 9.37 2.15
C TRP A 191 17.63 8.23 2.99
N GLU A 192 17.24 8.08 4.25
CA GLU A 192 17.66 6.99 5.14
C GLU A 192 16.86 5.70 4.91
N GLU A 193 15.69 5.82 4.32
CA GLU A 193 14.79 4.70 4.06
C GLU A 193 15.30 3.79 2.93
N PRO A 194 14.78 2.55 2.79
CA PRO A 194 15.13 1.67 1.69
C PRO A 194 14.87 2.31 0.32
N ALA A 195 15.66 1.90 -0.69
CA ALA A 195 15.60 2.47 -2.02
C ALA A 195 14.20 2.43 -2.64
N GLU A 196 13.41 1.41 -2.33
CA GLU A 196 12.04 1.25 -2.81
C GLU A 196 11.04 2.28 -2.25
N ARG A 197 11.39 2.95 -1.16
CA ARG A 197 10.58 4.04 -0.59
C ARG A 197 11.00 5.42 -1.07
N ASN A 198 12.17 5.52 -1.71
CA ASN A 198 12.70 6.79 -2.17
C ASN A 198 12.10 7.18 -3.52
N LEU A 199 11.05 7.98 -3.48
CA LEU A 199 10.35 8.49 -4.67
C LEU A 199 11.03 9.78 -5.15
N PHE A 200 11.63 9.73 -6.33
CA PHE A 200 12.34 10.88 -6.90
C PHE A 200 11.41 12.09 -7.11
N GLY A 201 11.81 13.22 -6.56
CA GLY A 201 11.07 14.47 -6.68
C GLY A 201 9.94 14.64 -5.69
N LEU A 202 9.61 13.63 -4.86
CA LEU A 202 8.47 13.72 -3.91
C LEU A 202 8.61 14.94 -2.99
N LEU A 203 9.71 15.05 -2.27
CA LEU A 203 9.91 16.12 -1.26
C LEU A 203 10.06 17.52 -1.86
N ARG A 204 10.21 17.63 -3.16
CA ARG A 204 10.15 18.93 -3.83
C ARG A 204 8.74 19.52 -3.83
N GLU A 205 7.73 18.64 -3.85
CA GLU A 205 6.35 19.02 -4.10
C GLU A 205 5.41 18.65 -2.93
N PHE A 206 5.73 17.57 -2.20
CA PHE A 206 4.84 17.00 -1.18
C PHE A 206 5.60 16.49 0.04
N GLY A 207 5.15 16.88 1.23
CA GLY A 207 5.31 16.14 2.46
C GLY A 207 4.04 15.32 2.76
N ASP A 208 4.01 14.60 3.87
CA ASP A 208 2.85 13.76 4.20
C ASP A 208 1.60 14.61 4.47
N ALA A 209 1.71 15.80 5.04
CA ALA A 209 0.56 16.70 5.24
C ALA A 209 -0.05 17.16 3.91
N GLU A 210 0.77 17.49 2.88
CA GLU A 210 0.27 17.84 1.55
C GLU A 210 -0.41 16.65 0.89
N ILE A 211 0.15 15.43 0.98
CA ILE A 211 -0.46 14.23 0.43
C ILE A 211 -1.79 13.93 1.14
N ALA A 212 -1.82 14.03 2.47
CA ALA A 212 -3.02 13.84 3.27
C ALA A 212 -4.13 14.82 2.88
N SER A 213 -3.78 16.06 2.55
CA SER A 213 -4.75 17.07 2.07
C SER A 213 -5.48 16.65 0.78
N LEU A 214 -4.89 15.77 -0.03
CA LEU A 214 -5.52 15.22 -1.24
C LEU A 214 -6.61 14.19 -0.91
N ILE A 215 -6.62 13.63 0.31
CA ILE A 215 -7.68 12.71 0.76
C ILE A 215 -8.95 13.49 1.09
N ALA A 216 -8.82 14.71 1.63
CA ALA A 216 -9.98 15.55 1.97
C ALA A 216 -10.94 15.74 0.77
N PRO A 217 -12.28 15.81 1.01
CA PRO A 217 -12.98 15.81 2.31
C PRO A 217 -13.32 14.42 2.86
N ARG A 218 -12.77 13.36 2.29
CA ARG A 218 -12.98 11.97 2.68
C ARG A 218 -12.31 11.68 4.03
N ALA A 219 -12.74 10.59 4.70
CA ALA A 219 -12.23 10.25 6.02
C ALA A 219 -10.76 9.80 5.96
N LEU A 220 -9.95 10.35 6.85
CA LEU A 220 -8.55 9.95 7.07
C LEU A 220 -8.32 9.70 8.54
N VAL A 221 -7.89 8.51 8.87
CA VAL A 221 -7.49 8.10 10.21
C VAL A 221 -6.00 7.80 10.20
N ILE A 222 -5.25 8.50 11.05
CA ILE A 222 -3.83 8.26 11.29
C ILE A 222 -3.69 7.51 12.62
N GLU A 223 -3.07 6.36 12.59
CA GLU A 223 -2.79 5.54 13.75
C GLU A 223 -1.28 5.41 13.95
N PRO A 224 -0.69 6.13 14.90
CA PRO A 224 0.68 5.90 15.33
C PRO A 224 0.84 4.48 15.86
N ASP A 225 1.92 3.81 15.51
CA ASP A 225 2.21 2.45 15.95
C ASP A 225 3.55 2.39 16.67
N ASN A 226 3.67 1.43 17.60
CA ASN A 226 4.90 1.11 18.30
C ASN A 226 5.61 -0.13 17.72
N TYR A 227 5.35 -0.42 16.49
CA TYR A 227 5.93 -1.54 15.80
C TYR A 227 7.46 -1.34 15.65
N PRO A 228 8.27 -2.38 15.79
CA PRO A 228 9.72 -2.21 15.82
C PRO A 228 10.24 -1.69 14.47
N ALA A 229 11.15 -0.73 14.55
CA ALA A 229 11.85 -0.23 13.38
C ALA A 229 12.54 -1.40 12.66
N TYR A 230 12.39 -1.45 11.34
CA TYR A 230 12.99 -2.47 10.50
C TYR A 230 14.22 -1.91 9.81
N GLY A 231 15.30 -2.66 9.80
CA GLY A 231 16.50 -2.24 9.08
C GLY A 231 17.31 -3.42 8.60
N PHE A 232 17.74 -3.38 7.36
CA PHE A 232 18.77 -4.27 6.82
C PHE A 232 20.17 -3.86 7.29
N ARG A 233 20.30 -2.75 8.05
CA ARG A 233 21.58 -2.13 8.41
C ARG A 233 21.55 -1.44 9.75
N THR A 234 22.77 -1.24 10.24
CA THR A 234 23.02 -0.38 11.40
C THR A 234 22.47 1.02 11.10
N PRO A 235 21.71 1.61 12.05
CA PRO A 235 21.26 2.99 11.92
C PRO A 235 22.39 3.94 11.61
N PRO A 236 22.14 5.08 10.94
CA PRO A 236 23.14 6.11 10.70
C PRO A 236 23.90 6.47 12.00
N GLY A 237 25.24 6.45 11.95
CA GLY A 237 26.09 6.70 13.11
C GLY A 237 26.38 5.48 14.01
N GLY A 238 25.80 4.31 13.71
CA GLY A 238 26.15 3.06 14.38
C GLY A 238 27.49 2.47 13.91
N PRO A 239 28.11 1.55 14.69
CA PRO A 239 29.36 0.92 14.31
C PRO A 239 29.21 0.10 13.03
N ILE A 240 30.03 0.36 12.03
CA ILE A 240 30.08 -0.45 10.80
C ILE A 240 30.68 -1.81 11.19
N ALA A 241 29.88 -2.87 11.06
CA ALA A 241 30.38 -4.23 11.30
C ALA A 241 31.55 -4.53 10.36
N LYS A 242 32.70 -4.89 10.94
CA LYS A 242 33.94 -5.18 10.17
C LYS A 242 33.81 -6.33 9.17
N GLU A 243 32.75 -7.14 9.30
CA GLU A 243 32.49 -8.32 8.47
C GLU A 243 31.84 -7.99 7.10
N ASN A 244 31.29 -6.80 6.92
CA ASN A 244 30.56 -6.41 5.70
C ASN A 244 31.41 -5.75 4.61
N LYS A 245 32.71 -6.03 4.54
CA LYS A 245 33.63 -5.43 3.57
C LYS A 245 33.35 -5.74 2.08
N ARG A 246 32.41 -6.63 1.76
CA ARG A 246 32.15 -7.09 0.38
C ARG A 246 30.69 -7.03 -0.07
N THR A 247 29.80 -6.40 0.66
CA THR A 247 28.41 -6.32 0.20
C THR A 247 28.24 -5.10 -0.71
N THR A 248 27.59 -5.32 -1.83
CA THR A 248 27.12 -4.30 -2.79
C THR A 248 26.24 -3.22 -2.14
N GLN A 249 25.99 -3.37 -0.88
CA GLN A 249 25.12 -2.56 -0.02
C GLN A 249 25.87 -1.44 0.71
N ASN A 250 27.20 -1.40 0.62
CA ASN A 250 27.97 -0.33 1.25
C ASN A 250 27.51 1.04 0.73
N GLY A 251 27.12 1.91 1.64
CA GLY A 251 26.63 3.25 1.31
C GLY A 251 25.14 3.37 1.05
N LYS A 252 24.34 2.28 1.12
CA LYS A 252 22.89 2.38 1.03
C LYS A 252 22.27 2.64 2.39
N PRO A 253 21.35 3.57 2.48
CA PRO A 253 20.39 3.59 3.58
C PRO A 253 19.48 2.36 3.47
N GLY A 254 18.70 2.06 4.44
CA GLY A 254 17.83 0.88 4.47
C GLY A 254 17.19 0.69 5.84
N PHE A 255 17.08 1.79 6.57
CA PHE A 255 16.43 1.83 7.86
C PHE A 255 15.00 2.34 7.70
N LEU A 256 14.04 1.65 8.28
CA LEU A 256 12.65 2.08 8.36
C LEU A 256 12.39 2.63 9.77
N PRO A 257 12.64 3.91 10.01
CA PRO A 257 12.29 4.50 11.29
C PRO A 257 10.79 4.62 11.38
N LEU A 258 10.23 4.34 12.55
CA LEU A 258 8.88 4.78 12.87
C LEU A 258 8.94 6.24 13.30
N PRO A 259 8.06 7.10 12.78
CA PRO A 259 7.93 8.45 13.31
C PRO A 259 7.59 8.40 14.81
N SER A 260 8.26 9.20 15.61
CA SER A 260 7.87 9.35 17.01
C SER A 260 6.47 9.94 17.09
N ARG A 261 5.76 9.67 18.19
CA ARG A 261 4.42 10.24 18.41
C ARG A 261 4.45 11.77 18.24
N ALA A 262 5.43 12.46 18.81
CA ALA A 262 5.54 13.91 18.68
C ALA A 262 5.76 14.38 17.24
N ALA A 263 6.52 13.62 16.43
CA ALA A 263 6.71 13.91 15.02
C ALA A 263 5.41 13.72 14.22
N THR A 264 4.67 12.64 14.50
CA THR A 264 3.35 12.41 13.91
C THR A 264 2.35 13.51 14.30
N ASP A 265 2.31 13.91 15.57
CA ASP A 265 1.44 14.99 16.07
C ASP A 265 1.76 16.32 15.38
N ALA A 266 3.05 16.65 15.18
CA ALA A 266 3.47 17.88 14.50
C ALA A 266 3.07 17.87 13.01
N GLU A 267 3.26 16.76 12.30
CA GLU A 267 2.86 16.65 10.90
C GLU A 267 1.33 16.66 10.73
N PHE A 268 0.60 16.08 11.70
CA PHE A 268 -0.86 16.14 11.72
C PHE A 268 -1.37 17.57 11.96
N ALA A 269 -0.75 18.31 12.87
CA ALA A 269 -1.07 19.73 13.08
C ALA A 269 -0.82 20.56 11.81
N ARG A 270 0.25 20.29 11.07
CA ARG A 270 0.54 20.91 9.79
C ARG A 270 -0.54 20.60 8.73
N LEU A 271 -1.07 19.37 8.71
CA LEU A 271 -2.22 19.02 7.89
C LEU A 271 -3.47 19.83 8.27
N GLU A 272 -3.75 19.98 9.58
CA GLU A 272 -4.89 20.77 10.04
C GLU A 272 -4.77 22.25 9.62
N GLU A 273 -3.57 22.81 9.63
CA GLU A 273 -3.30 24.17 9.11
C GLU A 273 -3.59 24.26 7.61
N ILE A 274 -3.11 23.29 6.80
CA ILE A 274 -3.36 23.24 5.35
C ILE A 274 -4.87 23.18 5.07
N LEU A 275 -5.61 22.42 5.86
CA LEU A 275 -7.05 22.20 5.70
C LEU A 275 -7.91 23.28 6.38
N GLY A 276 -7.33 24.12 7.23
CA GLY A 276 -8.06 25.09 8.06
C GLY A 276 -8.98 26.03 7.30
N THR A 277 -8.73 26.26 6.02
CA THR A 277 -9.53 27.10 5.12
C THR A 277 -10.49 26.32 4.22
N LEU A 278 -10.43 24.98 4.23
CA LEU A 278 -11.27 24.13 3.38
C LEU A 278 -12.59 23.77 4.07
N ALA A 279 -13.68 23.84 3.33
CA ALA A 279 -14.99 23.38 3.75
C ALA A 279 -15.54 22.41 2.69
N PRO A 280 -16.19 21.28 3.08
CA PRO A 280 -16.38 20.81 4.46
C PRO A 280 -15.08 20.29 5.08
N LYS A 281 -14.97 20.37 6.42
CA LYS A 281 -13.85 19.77 7.14
C LYS A 281 -13.89 18.25 6.97
N PRO A 282 -12.78 17.62 6.59
CA PRO A 282 -12.72 16.16 6.51
C PRO A 282 -12.85 15.52 7.90
N ALA A 283 -13.28 14.27 7.95
CA ALA A 283 -13.21 13.46 9.16
C ALA A 283 -11.76 13.05 9.41
N LEU A 284 -11.02 13.89 10.13
CA LEU A 284 -9.63 13.64 10.51
C LEU A 284 -9.56 13.06 11.92
N VAL A 285 -8.84 11.98 12.08
CA VAL A 285 -8.63 11.34 13.39
C VAL A 285 -7.16 10.95 13.55
N LEU A 286 -6.59 11.30 14.70
CA LEU A 286 -5.29 10.84 15.16
C LEU A 286 -5.50 10.09 16.47
N ALA A 287 -5.55 8.76 16.41
CA ALA A 287 -5.89 7.89 17.54
C ALA A 287 -5.21 6.52 17.40
N THR A 288 -5.40 5.63 18.38
CA THR A 288 -4.85 4.28 18.38
C THR A 288 -5.93 3.24 18.72
N GLY A 289 -5.73 1.99 18.27
CA GLY A 289 -6.63 0.90 18.60
C GLY A 289 -8.07 1.12 18.12
N ASP A 290 -9.05 0.84 18.96
CA ASP A 290 -10.45 1.01 18.61
C ASP A 290 -10.87 2.49 18.45
N GLU A 291 -10.18 3.43 19.11
CA GLU A 291 -10.42 4.87 18.89
C GLU A 291 -10.06 5.31 17.46
N ALA A 292 -9.10 4.65 16.82
CA ALA A 292 -8.79 4.82 15.40
C ALA A 292 -9.74 4.01 14.50
N PHE A 293 -10.03 2.77 14.89
CA PHE A 293 -10.76 1.84 14.03
C PHE A 293 -12.25 2.18 13.90
N LEU A 294 -12.91 2.64 14.96
CA LEU A 294 -14.32 3.02 14.94
C LEU A 294 -14.64 4.20 14.02
N PRO A 295 -13.90 5.32 13.98
CA PRO A 295 -14.13 6.38 13.00
C PRO A 295 -14.00 5.90 11.55
N PHE A 296 -13.03 5.02 11.26
CA PHE A 296 -12.86 4.42 9.95
C PHE A 296 -14.10 3.61 9.54
N THR A 297 -14.60 2.73 10.41
CA THR A 297 -15.77 1.89 10.11
C THR A 297 -17.05 2.71 9.98
N ARG A 298 -17.23 3.74 10.83
CA ARG A 298 -18.39 4.65 10.73
C ARG A 298 -18.42 5.42 9.41
N ALA A 299 -17.27 5.84 8.90
CA ALA A 299 -17.18 6.50 7.61
C ALA A 299 -17.60 5.59 6.43
N LEU A 300 -17.61 4.27 6.63
CA LEU A 300 -18.12 3.27 5.70
C LEU A 300 -19.58 2.85 5.97
N GLY A 301 -20.28 3.54 6.88
CA GLY A 301 -21.65 3.21 7.25
C GLY A 301 -21.77 1.96 8.12
N ILE A 302 -20.69 1.47 8.71
CA ILE A 302 -20.70 0.31 9.62
C ILE A 302 -20.96 0.82 11.04
N GLU A 303 -22.24 0.79 11.47
CA GLU A 303 -22.64 1.30 12.78
C GLU A 303 -22.27 0.32 13.91
N THR A 304 -22.39 -0.97 13.65
CA THR A 304 -22.12 -2.03 14.64
C THR A 304 -20.96 -2.89 14.17
N LEU A 305 -19.83 -2.74 14.84
CA LEU A 305 -18.64 -3.55 14.58
C LEU A 305 -18.69 -4.82 15.43
N SER A 306 -18.40 -5.96 14.82
CA SER A 306 -18.29 -7.24 15.52
C SER A 306 -17.29 -7.18 16.68
N GLU A 307 -17.53 -7.95 17.72
CA GLU A 307 -16.64 -8.05 18.87
C GLU A 307 -15.23 -8.50 18.48
N LYS A 308 -14.27 -8.06 19.27
CA LYS A 308 -12.88 -8.47 19.12
C LYS A 308 -12.75 -9.94 19.54
N SER A 309 -12.28 -10.79 18.65
CA SER A 309 -11.96 -12.20 18.97
C SER A 309 -10.49 -12.35 19.36
N ALA A 310 -10.15 -13.50 19.92
CA ALA A 310 -8.75 -13.88 20.06
C ALA A 310 -8.02 -13.80 18.69
N PRO A 311 -6.77 -13.39 18.65
CA PRO A 311 -6.01 -13.38 17.41
C PRO A 311 -5.94 -14.78 16.81
N LEU A 312 -6.34 -14.89 15.54
CA LEU A 312 -6.18 -16.11 14.75
C LEU A 312 -4.88 -16.01 13.96
N GLN A 313 -4.26 -17.16 13.78
CA GLN A 313 -3.10 -17.24 12.90
C GLN A 313 -3.56 -17.11 11.44
N PHE A 314 -2.86 -16.29 10.67
CA PHE A 314 -3.13 -16.16 9.25
C PHE A 314 -2.74 -17.46 8.55
N PRO A 315 -3.59 -18.02 7.67
CA PRO A 315 -3.29 -19.27 7.00
C PRO A 315 -2.16 -19.11 5.99
N ASP A 316 -1.33 -20.14 5.88
CA ASP A 316 -0.32 -20.21 4.84
C ASP A 316 -1.00 -20.31 3.46
N ARG A 317 -0.37 -19.69 2.46
CA ARG A 317 -0.80 -19.81 1.07
C ARG A 317 -0.58 -21.25 0.58
N LYS A 318 -1.62 -21.84 -0.01
CA LYS A 318 -1.55 -23.19 -0.57
C LYS A 318 -0.86 -23.22 -1.95
N ILE A 319 -1.05 -22.17 -2.74
CA ILE A 319 -0.55 -22.12 -4.12
C ILE A 319 0.48 -20.97 -4.22
N PRO A 320 1.76 -21.25 -4.49
CA PRO A 320 2.75 -20.21 -4.75
C PRO A 320 2.34 -19.31 -5.93
N VAL A 321 2.56 -18.03 -5.81
CA VAL A 321 2.22 -17.07 -6.87
C VAL A 321 3.46 -16.48 -7.52
N PRO A 322 3.43 -16.19 -8.82
CA PRO A 322 4.57 -15.67 -9.57
C PRO A 322 4.68 -14.12 -9.48
N ALA A 323 4.21 -13.49 -8.41
CA ALA A 323 4.12 -12.03 -8.30
C ALA A 323 5.46 -11.32 -8.57
N LEU A 324 6.53 -11.78 -7.94
CA LEU A 324 7.89 -11.25 -8.16
C LEU A 324 8.34 -11.45 -9.61
N GLN A 325 8.17 -12.66 -10.14
CA GLN A 325 8.60 -13.02 -11.49
C GLN A 325 7.84 -12.23 -12.57
N GLU A 326 6.56 -11.94 -12.34
CA GLU A 326 5.76 -11.12 -13.25
C GLU A 326 6.26 -9.67 -13.32
N LEU A 327 6.58 -9.05 -12.18
CA LEU A 327 7.13 -7.69 -12.14
C LEU A 327 8.55 -7.64 -12.72
N VAL A 328 9.38 -8.64 -12.46
CA VAL A 328 10.72 -8.73 -13.06
C VAL A 328 10.62 -8.87 -14.58
N ARG A 329 9.74 -9.74 -15.09
CA ARG A 329 9.50 -9.90 -16.53
C ARG A 329 8.99 -8.59 -17.14
N HIS A 330 8.01 -7.94 -16.51
CA HIS A 330 7.49 -6.65 -16.97
C HIS A 330 8.61 -5.61 -17.11
N ASN A 331 9.47 -5.45 -16.08
CA ASN A 331 10.61 -4.55 -16.15
C ASN A 331 11.56 -4.88 -17.32
N GLN A 332 11.80 -6.17 -17.60
CA GLN A 332 12.64 -6.60 -18.71
C GLN A 332 12.01 -6.26 -20.07
N GLU A 333 10.71 -6.46 -20.23
CA GLU A 333 9.97 -6.13 -21.44
C GLU A 333 9.98 -4.61 -21.72
N VAL A 334 9.71 -3.81 -20.68
CA VAL A 334 9.79 -2.34 -20.78
C VAL A 334 11.21 -1.88 -21.08
N LEU A 335 12.22 -2.50 -20.47
CA LEU A 335 13.63 -2.18 -20.72
C LEU A 335 13.99 -2.43 -22.20
N ALA A 336 13.55 -3.52 -22.78
CA ALA A 336 13.80 -3.84 -24.19
C ALA A 336 13.27 -2.74 -25.13
N GLY A 337 12.12 -2.12 -24.83
CA GLY A 337 11.54 -1.00 -25.57
C GLY A 337 12.16 0.37 -25.27
N SER A 338 12.88 0.52 -24.16
CA SER A 338 13.30 1.82 -23.63
C SER A 338 14.30 2.58 -24.52
N ALA A 339 15.09 1.89 -25.33
CA ALA A 339 16.06 2.52 -26.22
C ALA A 339 15.37 3.37 -27.30
N ALA A 340 14.26 2.89 -27.86
CA ALA A 340 13.45 3.63 -28.85
C ALA A 340 12.81 4.86 -28.20
N VAL A 341 12.24 4.71 -27.02
CA VAL A 341 11.62 5.81 -26.24
C VAL A 341 12.64 6.90 -25.93
N ARG A 342 13.83 6.52 -25.42
CA ARG A 342 14.90 7.47 -25.15
C ARG A 342 15.39 8.19 -26.40
N LYS A 343 15.52 7.48 -27.52
CA LYS A 343 15.92 8.09 -28.79
C LYS A 343 14.90 9.11 -29.28
N GLU A 344 13.60 8.83 -29.13
CA GLU A 344 12.54 9.77 -29.49
C GLU A 344 12.52 10.99 -28.56
N TYR A 345 12.64 10.75 -27.25
CA TYR A 345 12.73 11.83 -26.27
C TYR A 345 13.92 12.76 -26.56
N LEU A 346 15.11 12.21 -26.83
CA LEU A 346 16.31 12.98 -27.14
C LEU A 346 16.19 13.81 -28.41
N LYS A 347 15.46 13.34 -29.44
CA LYS A 347 15.19 14.13 -30.65
C LYS A 347 14.39 15.41 -30.36
N ASN A 348 13.52 15.36 -29.37
CA ASN A 348 12.63 16.46 -29.00
C ASN A 348 13.26 17.41 -27.99
N LEU A 349 14.38 17.02 -27.37
CA LEU A 349 15.19 17.94 -26.57
C LEU A 349 15.87 18.92 -27.52
N LYS A 350 15.40 20.16 -27.56
CA LYS A 350 16.15 21.27 -28.15
C LYS A 350 17.38 21.46 -27.27
N THR A 351 18.51 21.00 -27.73
CA THR A 351 19.80 21.41 -27.18
C THR A 351 19.99 22.86 -27.65
N ASP A 352 19.66 23.82 -26.80
CA ASP A 352 20.14 25.18 -26.98
C ASP A 352 21.67 25.14 -26.80
N THR A 353 22.35 25.06 -27.91
CA THR A 353 23.80 25.28 -28.01
C THR A 353 24.07 26.75 -28.09
#